data_e85e9644fcc201bbad9469a811b453c4
#
_entry.id   e85e9644fcc201bbad9469a811b453c4
#
_cell.length_a   1.000
_cell.length_b   1.000
_cell.length_c   1.000
_cell.angle_alpha   90.00
_cell.angle_beta   90.00
_cell.angle_gamma   90.00
#
_symmetry.space_group_name_H-M   'P 1'
#
loop_
_entity.id
_entity.type
_entity.pdbx_description
1 polymer ?
#
loop_
_entity_poly.entity_id
_entity_poly.type
_entity_poly.pdbx_seq_one_letter_code
_entity_poly.pdbx_strand_id
1 'polypeptide(L)'
;ADREKEIKQAEKEQKAHEQEVIAAGGSSSSSSASGSSSSSGSDSSSSDTGSSVKTCTISIKCTTILKNMSDLTKGKEKYVPSNGVILAASTVEFRDGESVFDVLKRACDATGIQLEYAYSPGYGTNYIEGINNLYEFDCGSQSGWIYKVNGWSPNYGASGYKLKGGESIVWEYTCKGLGS
;
A
#
# COMPACT_ATOMS: atom_id res chain seq x y z
N ALA A 1 -5.29 -20.06 20.92
CA ALA A 1 -5.03 -19.01 21.93
C ALA A 1 -4.00 -17.97 21.44
N ASP A 2 -2.94 -18.36 20.72
CA ASP A 2 -1.88 -17.44 20.29
C ASP A 2 -2.31 -16.54 19.13
N ARG A 3 -3.11 -17.06 18.23
CA ARG A 3 -3.62 -16.36 17.06
C ARG A 3 -4.57 -15.20 17.40
N GLU A 4 -5.35 -15.35 18.44
CA GLU A 4 -6.27 -14.30 18.92
C GLU A 4 -5.52 -13.16 19.61
N LYS A 5 -4.35 -13.45 20.19
CA LYS A 5 -3.45 -12.47 20.75
C LYS A 5 -2.75 -11.65 19.65
N GLU A 6 -2.32 -12.29 18.57
CA GLU A 6 -1.70 -11.61 17.43
C GLU A 6 -2.68 -10.65 16.74
N ILE A 7 -3.94 -11.05 16.55
CA ILE A 7 -4.97 -10.18 15.98
C ILE A 7 -5.23 -8.96 16.88
N LYS A 8 -5.37 -9.16 18.20
CA LYS A 8 -5.56 -8.06 19.16
C LYS A 8 -4.34 -7.14 19.26
N GLN A 9 -3.15 -7.70 19.11
CA GLN A 9 -1.92 -6.92 19.08
C GLN A 9 -1.86 -6.04 17.83
N ALA A 10 -2.17 -6.60 16.67
CA ALA A 10 -2.22 -5.88 15.40
C ALA A 10 -3.26 -4.76 15.41
N GLU A 11 -4.47 -5.02 15.95
CA GLU A 11 -5.51 -3.99 16.11
C GLU A 11 -5.08 -2.85 17.06
N LYS A 12 -4.35 -3.19 18.12
CA LYS A 12 -3.84 -2.20 19.08
C LYS A 12 -2.76 -1.33 18.45
N GLU A 13 -1.86 -1.91 17.68
CA GLU A 13 -0.81 -1.19 16.96
C GLU A 13 -1.40 -0.28 15.88
N GLN A 14 -2.43 -0.74 15.17
CA GLN A 14 -3.16 0.07 14.20
C GLN A 14 -3.80 1.29 14.84
N LYS A 15 -4.51 1.12 15.96
CA LYS A 15 -5.13 2.23 16.69
C LYS A 15 -4.11 3.22 17.24
N ALA A 16 -2.97 2.75 17.72
CA ALA A 16 -1.89 3.61 18.20
C ALA A 16 -1.29 4.43 17.05
N HIS A 17 -1.06 3.83 15.91
CA HIS A 17 -0.56 4.52 14.71
C HIS A 17 -1.58 5.54 14.15
N GLU A 18 -2.86 5.20 14.13
CA GLU A 18 -3.92 6.14 13.73
C GLU A 18 -3.96 7.38 14.64
N GLN A 19 -3.77 7.21 15.95
CA GLN A 19 -3.72 8.32 16.90
C GLN A 19 -2.47 9.19 16.72
N GLU A 20 -1.33 8.60 16.40
CA GLU A 20 -0.08 9.33 16.16
C GLU A 20 -0.17 10.18 14.88
N VAL A 21 -0.76 9.65 13.81
CA VAL A 21 -1.00 10.38 12.56
C VAL A 21 -1.96 11.56 12.75
N ILE A 22 -3.00 11.40 13.57
CA ILE A 22 -3.94 12.48 13.91
C ILE A 22 -3.26 13.56 14.74
N ALA A 23 -2.39 13.19 15.67
CA ALA A 23 -1.64 14.13 16.50
C ALA A 23 -0.57 14.91 15.71
N ALA A 24 0.05 14.30 14.70
CA ALA A 24 1.02 14.94 13.83
C ALA A 24 0.40 15.86 12.76
N GLY A 25 -0.90 15.68 12.43
CA GLY A 25 -1.64 16.46 11.44
C GLY A 25 -2.28 17.75 11.97
N GLY A 26 -2.12 18.06 13.24
CA GLY A 26 -2.78 19.18 13.91
C GLY A 26 -1.94 20.45 14.05
N SER A 27 -1.37 21.00 12.97
CA SER A 27 -0.85 22.37 13.01
C SER A 27 -0.67 22.97 11.62
N SER A 28 -1.63 23.81 11.23
CA SER A 28 -1.39 25.11 10.61
C SER A 28 -2.74 25.78 10.30
N SER A 29 -3.08 26.66 11.17
CA SER A 29 -3.24 28.10 11.07
C SER A 29 -3.95 28.63 9.83
N SER A 30 -5.13 29.13 10.15
CA SER A 30 -5.91 30.17 9.48
C SER A 30 -5.10 31.36 8.95
N SER A 31 -5.41 31.83 7.76
CA SER A 31 -5.47 33.27 7.50
C SER A 31 -6.46 33.57 6.37
N SER A 32 -7.38 34.36 6.75
CA SER A 32 -8.43 35.00 5.98
C SER A 32 -7.90 36.00 4.96
N ALA A 33 -8.51 36.06 3.79
CA ALA A 33 -8.71 37.33 3.10
C ALA A 33 -9.90 37.21 2.14
N SER A 34 -10.79 38.13 2.35
CA SER A 34 -12.02 38.43 1.62
C SER A 34 -11.78 38.99 0.23
N GLY A 35 -12.71 38.72 -0.70
CA GLY A 35 -12.79 39.38 -1.99
C GLY A 35 -14.00 38.98 -2.78
N SER A 36 -15.02 39.83 -2.76
CA SER A 36 -16.28 39.77 -3.50
C SER A 36 -16.12 39.77 -5.02
N SER A 37 -16.98 39.04 -5.74
CA SER A 37 -18.10 39.56 -6.55
C SER A 37 -18.53 38.58 -7.66
N SER A 38 -19.80 38.24 -7.58
CA SER A 38 -20.88 38.08 -8.59
C SER A 38 -20.52 37.75 -10.05
N SER A 39 -21.08 36.66 -10.64
CA SER A 39 -22.45 36.61 -11.18
C SER A 39 -22.70 35.32 -11.97
N SER A 40 -23.87 34.80 -11.73
CA SER A 40 -24.87 34.17 -12.61
C SER A 40 -24.47 33.09 -13.62
N GLY A 41 -25.05 31.91 -13.42
CA GLY A 41 -25.95 31.36 -14.41
C GLY A 41 -25.85 29.87 -14.68
N SER A 42 -26.89 29.15 -14.32
CA SER A 42 -27.43 27.95 -14.95
C SER A 42 -26.99 26.58 -14.49
N ASP A 43 -27.80 26.04 -13.60
CA ASP A 43 -28.44 24.73 -13.62
C ASP A 43 -27.83 23.61 -14.44
N SER A 44 -27.37 22.60 -13.69
CA SER A 44 -27.65 21.21 -13.99
C SER A 44 -27.41 20.38 -12.72
N SER A 45 -28.48 20.03 -12.07
CA SER A 45 -28.56 19.10 -10.97
C SER A 45 -28.09 17.72 -11.43
N SER A 46 -26.94 17.28 -10.90
CA SER A 46 -26.67 15.87 -10.68
C SER A 46 -26.23 15.73 -9.24
N SER A 47 -27.09 15.12 -8.45
CA SER A 47 -26.84 14.72 -7.08
C SER A 47 -25.72 13.67 -7.08
N ASP A 48 -24.49 14.14 -7.03
CA ASP A 48 -23.34 13.32 -6.72
C ASP A 48 -23.19 13.32 -5.20
N THR A 49 -23.53 12.19 -4.60
CA THR A 49 -23.18 11.88 -3.22
C THR A 49 -21.67 11.77 -3.20
N GLY A 50 -21.00 12.90 -2.95
CA GLY A 50 -19.57 13.07 -3.07
C GLY A 50 -18.78 12.17 -2.13
N SER A 51 -18.47 10.98 -2.59
CA SER A 51 -17.30 10.25 -2.10
C SER A 51 -16.07 11.01 -2.59
N SER A 52 -15.44 11.78 -1.70
CA SER A 52 -14.26 12.58 -2.07
C SER A 52 -13.16 11.65 -2.54
N VAL A 53 -12.73 11.84 -3.78
CA VAL A 53 -11.58 11.13 -4.34
C VAL A 53 -10.33 11.64 -3.64
N LYS A 54 -9.56 10.72 -3.07
CA LYS A 54 -8.28 10.97 -2.40
C LYS A 54 -7.16 10.36 -3.21
N THR A 55 -5.93 10.72 -2.92
CA THR A 55 -4.74 10.18 -3.58
C THR A 55 -3.73 9.67 -2.58
N CYS A 56 -2.99 8.66 -2.99
CA CYS A 56 -1.78 8.17 -2.34
C CYS A 56 -0.72 7.89 -3.41
N THR A 57 0.50 7.63 -2.99
CA THR A 57 1.55 7.15 -3.90
C THR A 57 1.85 5.69 -3.62
N ILE A 58 2.17 4.93 -4.67
CA ILE A 58 2.57 3.54 -4.57
C ILE A 58 3.83 3.29 -5.40
N SER A 59 4.74 2.50 -4.86
CA SER A 59 5.89 1.96 -5.57
C SER A 59 6.07 0.48 -5.27
N ILE A 60 6.68 -0.27 -6.21
CA ILE A 60 6.93 -1.70 -6.07
C ILE A 60 8.41 -1.94 -6.39
N LYS A 61 9.14 -2.54 -5.45
CA LYS A 61 10.58 -2.73 -5.53
C LYS A 61 10.98 -4.17 -5.19
N CYS A 62 12.04 -4.64 -5.83
CA CYS A 62 12.70 -5.91 -5.51
C CYS A 62 14.22 -5.75 -5.41
N THR A 63 14.67 -4.62 -4.90
CA THR A 63 16.09 -4.25 -4.81
C THR A 63 16.91 -5.22 -3.96
N THR A 64 16.30 -5.88 -2.98
CA THR A 64 16.98 -6.90 -2.15
C THR A 64 17.42 -8.11 -2.97
N ILE A 65 16.68 -8.46 -4.02
CA ILE A 65 17.04 -9.57 -4.93
C ILE A 65 18.36 -9.29 -5.62
N LEU A 66 18.66 -8.04 -6.01
CA LEU A 66 19.89 -7.67 -6.69
C LEU A 66 21.16 -8.04 -5.90
N LYS A 67 21.04 -8.07 -4.57
CA LYS A 67 22.14 -8.48 -3.67
C LYS A 67 22.15 -9.97 -3.36
N ASN A 68 21.13 -10.70 -3.79
CA ASN A 68 20.93 -12.11 -3.51
C ASN A 68 20.55 -12.91 -4.77
N MET A 69 21.05 -12.51 -5.93
CA MET A 69 20.74 -13.15 -7.22
C MET A 69 21.12 -14.64 -7.26
N SER A 70 22.10 -15.06 -6.47
CA SER A 70 22.49 -16.47 -6.36
C SER A 70 21.43 -17.34 -5.70
N ASP A 71 20.58 -16.74 -4.87
CA ASP A 71 19.52 -17.43 -4.13
C ASP A 71 18.18 -17.42 -4.88
N LEU A 72 18.13 -16.65 -5.98
CA LEU A 72 16.93 -16.52 -6.79
C LEU A 72 16.64 -17.81 -7.58
N THR A 73 15.40 -18.24 -7.58
CA THR A 73 14.92 -19.36 -8.40
C THR A 73 15.28 -19.16 -9.87
N LYS A 74 15.90 -20.17 -10.46
CA LYS A 74 16.34 -20.13 -11.87
C LYS A 74 15.16 -19.82 -12.81
N GLY A 75 15.41 -18.92 -13.76
CA GLY A 75 14.39 -18.48 -14.73
C GLY A 75 13.56 -17.29 -14.25
N LYS A 76 13.77 -16.83 -13.03
CA LYS A 76 13.11 -15.62 -12.49
C LYS A 76 13.91 -14.34 -12.74
N GLU A 77 15.16 -14.45 -13.13
CA GLU A 77 16.07 -13.32 -13.36
C GLU A 77 15.50 -12.30 -14.35
N LYS A 78 14.76 -12.77 -15.34
CA LYS A 78 14.10 -11.93 -16.36
C LYS A 78 13.01 -11.01 -15.80
N TYR A 79 12.50 -11.30 -14.61
CA TYR A 79 11.47 -10.50 -13.95
C TYR A 79 12.05 -9.46 -12.98
N VAL A 80 13.37 -9.48 -12.77
CA VAL A 80 14.07 -8.55 -11.89
C VAL A 80 14.62 -7.40 -12.73
N PRO A 81 14.06 -6.18 -12.63
CA PRO A 81 14.61 -5.02 -13.30
C PRO A 81 16.05 -4.73 -12.85
N SER A 82 16.89 -4.21 -13.73
CA SER A 82 18.30 -3.92 -13.43
C SER A 82 18.51 -2.98 -12.25
N ASN A 83 17.55 -2.08 -12.01
CA ASN A 83 17.53 -1.16 -10.87
C ASN A 83 16.66 -1.65 -9.70
N GLY A 84 16.05 -2.84 -9.82
CA GLY A 84 15.15 -3.40 -8.82
C GLY A 84 13.82 -2.67 -8.63
N VAL A 85 13.44 -1.78 -9.54
CA VAL A 85 12.18 -1.03 -9.47
C VAL A 85 11.19 -1.59 -10.49
N ILE A 86 10.15 -2.26 -10.01
CA ILE A 86 9.07 -2.81 -10.83
C ILE A 86 8.07 -1.71 -11.20
N LEU A 87 7.70 -0.89 -10.23
CA LEU A 87 6.86 0.28 -10.41
C LEU A 87 7.48 1.47 -9.64
N ALA A 88 7.86 2.50 -10.36
CA ALA A 88 8.29 3.76 -9.76
C ALA A 88 7.12 4.43 -9.01
N ALA A 89 7.42 5.29 -8.05
CA ALA A 89 6.41 5.98 -7.27
C ALA A 89 5.38 6.66 -8.19
N SER A 90 4.13 6.22 -8.07
CA SER A 90 3.03 6.64 -8.91
C SER A 90 1.85 7.07 -8.05
N THR A 91 1.18 8.14 -8.44
CA THR A 91 -0.03 8.60 -7.75
C THR A 91 -1.22 7.75 -8.16
N VAL A 92 -1.98 7.29 -7.19
CA VAL A 92 -3.20 6.49 -7.38
C VAL A 92 -4.36 7.14 -6.64
N GLU A 93 -5.47 7.26 -7.32
CA GLU A 93 -6.72 7.72 -6.72
C GLU A 93 -7.42 6.58 -5.99
N PHE A 94 -8.03 6.91 -4.87
CA PHE A 94 -8.84 5.96 -4.10
C PHE A 94 -10.01 6.67 -3.41
N ARG A 95 -10.93 5.89 -2.88
CA ARG A 95 -12.12 6.36 -2.16
C ARG A 95 -12.04 5.95 -0.69
N ASP A 96 -12.81 6.64 0.14
CA ASP A 96 -12.91 6.30 1.56
C ASP A 96 -13.30 4.83 1.76
N GLY A 97 -12.61 4.17 2.67
CA GLY A 97 -12.78 2.75 2.97
C GLY A 97 -11.92 1.79 2.15
N GLU A 98 -11.26 2.27 1.10
CA GLU A 98 -10.31 1.45 0.35
C GLU A 98 -9.01 1.21 1.15
N SER A 99 -8.40 0.07 0.90
CA SER A 99 -7.20 -0.40 1.59
C SER A 99 -5.94 -0.31 0.72
N VAL A 100 -4.80 -0.55 1.34
CA VAL A 100 -3.52 -0.70 0.63
C VAL A 100 -3.61 -1.81 -0.43
N PHE A 101 -4.34 -2.89 -0.15
CA PHE A 101 -4.57 -3.98 -1.12
C PHE A 101 -5.36 -3.49 -2.34
N ASP A 102 -6.43 -2.72 -2.14
CA ASP A 102 -7.26 -2.20 -3.24
C ASP A 102 -6.45 -1.31 -4.19
N VAL A 103 -5.58 -0.47 -3.63
CA VAL A 103 -4.70 0.41 -4.40
C VAL A 103 -3.61 -0.40 -5.13
N LEU A 104 -3.03 -1.41 -4.49
CA LEU A 104 -2.07 -2.30 -5.16
C LEU A 104 -2.71 -2.98 -6.37
N LYS A 105 -3.90 -3.55 -6.17
CA LYS A 105 -4.64 -4.21 -7.25
C LYS A 105 -4.91 -3.25 -8.41
N ARG A 106 -5.40 -2.05 -8.12
CA ARG A 106 -5.66 -1.02 -9.13
C ARG A 106 -4.40 -0.60 -9.88
N ALA A 107 -3.28 -0.40 -9.18
CA ALA A 107 -2.01 -0.05 -9.81
C ALA A 107 -1.48 -1.16 -10.72
N CYS A 108 -1.57 -2.41 -10.30
CA CYS A 108 -1.17 -3.57 -11.10
C CYS A 108 -2.07 -3.74 -12.34
N ASP A 109 -3.38 -3.61 -12.18
CA ASP A 109 -4.35 -3.68 -13.29
C ASP A 109 -4.08 -2.59 -14.33
N ALA A 110 -3.80 -1.37 -13.89
CA ALA A 110 -3.53 -0.22 -14.76
C ALA A 110 -2.21 -0.31 -15.51
N THR A 111 -1.22 -0.99 -14.96
CA THR A 111 0.15 -1.09 -15.52
C THR A 111 0.45 -2.43 -16.19
N GLY A 112 -0.46 -3.40 -16.07
CA GLY A 112 -0.24 -4.76 -16.59
C GLY A 112 0.76 -5.58 -15.76
N ILE A 113 1.08 -5.15 -14.55
CA ILE A 113 1.94 -5.91 -13.63
C ILE A 113 1.14 -7.10 -13.10
N GLN A 114 1.72 -8.30 -13.23
CA GLN A 114 1.10 -9.51 -12.71
C GLN A 114 1.00 -9.44 -11.18
N LEU A 115 -0.17 -9.78 -10.65
CA LEU A 115 -0.46 -9.84 -9.22
C LEU A 115 -1.19 -11.14 -8.91
N GLU A 116 -0.69 -11.89 -7.95
CA GLU A 116 -1.36 -13.07 -7.43
C GLU A 116 -1.54 -12.97 -5.91
N TYR A 117 -2.72 -13.30 -5.46
CA TYR A 117 -3.10 -13.23 -4.05
C TYR A 117 -4.15 -14.27 -3.71
N ALA A 118 -4.18 -14.69 -2.45
CA ALA A 118 -5.18 -15.60 -1.92
C ALA A 118 -5.82 -15.03 -0.65
N TYR A 119 -7.13 -15.22 -0.50
CA TYR A 119 -7.79 -14.86 0.74
C TYR A 119 -7.40 -15.83 1.85
N SER A 120 -6.91 -15.30 2.95
CA SER A 120 -6.56 -16.06 4.16
C SER A 120 -7.66 -15.91 5.22
N PRO A 121 -8.56 -16.90 5.38
CA PRO A 121 -9.68 -16.80 6.32
C PRO A 121 -9.23 -16.63 7.76
N GLY A 122 -8.05 -17.14 8.07
CA GLY A 122 -7.50 -17.09 9.41
C GLY A 122 -7.01 -15.71 9.83
N TYR A 123 -6.68 -14.87 8.88
CA TYR A 123 -6.25 -13.49 9.10
C TYR A 123 -7.26 -12.46 8.61
N GLY A 124 -8.34 -12.90 7.95
CA GLY A 124 -9.36 -12.01 7.40
C GLY A 124 -8.84 -11.04 6.33
N THR A 125 -7.76 -11.42 5.62
CA THR A 125 -7.08 -10.56 4.67
C THR A 125 -6.67 -11.30 3.41
N ASN A 126 -6.45 -10.56 2.33
CA ASN A 126 -5.80 -11.08 1.14
C ASN A 126 -4.28 -11.10 1.36
N TYR A 127 -3.69 -12.27 1.19
CA TYR A 127 -2.25 -12.49 1.24
C TYR A 127 -1.66 -12.36 -0.17
N ILE A 128 -0.61 -11.56 -0.31
CA ILE A 128 0.08 -11.38 -1.59
C ILE A 128 1.09 -12.51 -1.78
N GLU A 129 0.83 -13.36 -2.76
CA GLU A 129 1.68 -14.50 -3.11
C GLU A 129 2.79 -14.10 -4.08
N GLY A 130 2.48 -13.24 -5.04
CA GLY A 130 3.44 -12.80 -6.05
C GLY A 130 3.08 -11.48 -6.71
N ILE A 131 4.11 -10.72 -7.06
CA ILE A 131 4.02 -9.51 -7.89
C ILE A 131 5.09 -9.61 -8.98
N ASN A 132 4.73 -9.30 -10.22
CA ASN A 132 5.63 -9.35 -11.38
C ASN A 132 6.31 -10.72 -11.57
N ASN A 133 5.58 -11.78 -11.35
CA ASN A 133 6.06 -13.17 -11.40
C ASN A 133 7.17 -13.52 -10.39
N LEU A 134 7.38 -12.69 -9.39
CA LEU A 134 8.25 -12.95 -8.25
C LEU A 134 7.38 -13.33 -7.06
N TYR A 135 7.53 -14.57 -6.60
CA TYR A 135 6.70 -15.17 -5.55
C TYR A 135 7.44 -15.28 -4.23
N GLU A 136 6.70 -15.48 -3.16
CA GLU A 136 7.29 -15.92 -1.90
C GLU A 136 8.17 -17.15 -2.12
N PHE A 137 9.26 -17.23 -1.37
CA PHE A 137 10.28 -18.29 -1.45
C PHE A 137 11.12 -18.33 -2.73
N ASP A 138 10.92 -17.43 -3.68
CA ASP A 138 11.73 -17.37 -4.90
C ASP A 138 13.19 -16.94 -4.66
N CYS A 139 13.50 -16.31 -3.54
CA CYS A 139 14.85 -15.86 -3.16
C CYS A 139 15.24 -16.30 -1.75
N GLY A 140 14.96 -17.57 -1.44
CA GLY A 140 15.23 -18.16 -0.13
C GLY A 140 13.98 -18.41 0.70
N SER A 141 14.12 -19.26 1.72
CA SER A 141 13.00 -19.76 2.54
C SER A 141 12.25 -18.72 3.37
N GLN A 142 12.81 -17.52 3.50
CA GLN A 142 12.21 -16.40 4.23
C GLN A 142 11.89 -15.23 3.32
N SER A 143 11.90 -15.45 2.01
CA SER A 143 11.64 -14.39 1.04
C SER A 143 10.15 -14.22 0.75
N GLY A 144 9.75 -13.00 0.43
CA GLY A 144 8.38 -12.68 0.09
C GLY A 144 8.13 -11.18 0.02
N TRP A 145 6.88 -10.82 -0.16
CA TRP A 145 6.44 -9.44 -0.28
C TRP A 145 6.00 -8.85 1.06
N ILE A 146 6.47 -7.66 1.36
CA ILE A 146 6.04 -6.84 2.47
C ILE A 146 5.61 -5.47 1.97
N TYR A 147 4.80 -4.75 2.75
CA TYR A 147 4.44 -3.38 2.44
C TYR A 147 4.79 -2.44 3.60
N LYS A 148 5.07 -1.20 3.23
CA LYS A 148 5.31 -0.10 4.17
C LYS A 148 4.38 1.05 3.83
N VAL A 149 3.89 1.74 4.84
CA VAL A 149 3.10 2.97 4.70
C VAL A 149 3.81 4.07 5.46
N ASN A 150 4.22 5.12 4.77
CA ASN A 150 5.03 6.21 5.32
C ASN A 150 6.29 5.71 6.06
N GLY A 151 6.93 4.65 5.55
CA GLY A 151 8.10 4.03 6.14
C GLY A 151 7.83 3.05 7.29
N TRP A 152 6.59 2.95 7.75
CA TRP A 152 6.19 1.99 8.78
C TRP A 152 5.74 0.66 8.13
N SER A 153 6.19 -0.46 8.67
CA SER A 153 5.82 -1.80 8.22
C SER A 153 4.73 -2.36 9.12
N PRO A 154 3.46 -2.35 8.68
CA PRO A 154 2.37 -2.93 9.45
C PRO A 154 2.54 -4.44 9.67
N ASN A 155 2.14 -4.91 10.85
CA ASN A 155 2.19 -6.32 11.21
C ASN A 155 0.90 -7.08 10.86
N TYR A 156 0.19 -6.63 9.84
CA TYR A 156 -1.06 -7.23 9.38
C TYR A 156 -1.23 -7.07 7.87
N GLY A 157 -2.17 -7.81 7.29
CA GLY A 157 -2.39 -7.84 5.84
C GLY A 157 -2.85 -6.51 5.27
N ALA A 158 -2.47 -6.25 4.03
CA ALA A 158 -2.73 -4.98 3.33
C ALA A 158 -4.23 -4.65 3.18
N SER A 159 -5.11 -5.65 3.17
CA SER A 159 -6.57 -5.43 3.15
C SER A 159 -7.09 -4.81 4.44
N GLY A 160 -6.36 -4.95 5.55
CA GLY A 160 -6.71 -4.38 6.84
C GLY A 160 -6.31 -2.92 7.00
N TYR A 161 -5.35 -2.43 6.22
CA TYR A 161 -4.92 -1.03 6.29
C TYR A 161 -5.82 -0.15 5.45
N LYS A 162 -6.67 0.65 6.09
CA LYS A 162 -7.56 1.61 5.42
C LYS A 162 -6.86 2.94 5.21
N LEU A 163 -6.84 3.40 3.96
CA LEU A 163 -6.18 4.63 3.54
C LEU A 163 -6.96 5.88 3.97
N LYS A 164 -6.23 6.92 4.32
CA LYS A 164 -6.76 8.23 4.75
C LYS A 164 -6.57 9.33 3.69
N GLY A 165 -5.48 9.27 2.95
CA GLY A 165 -5.06 10.23 1.93
C GLY A 165 -3.64 10.74 2.17
N GLY A 166 -2.85 10.83 1.10
CA GLY A 166 -1.49 11.31 1.15
C GLY A 166 -0.44 10.30 1.59
N GLU A 167 -0.82 9.04 1.83
CA GLU A 167 0.14 8.00 2.21
C GLU A 167 1.12 7.68 1.08
N SER A 168 2.33 7.32 1.48
CA SER A 168 3.36 6.75 0.60
C SER A 168 3.45 5.25 0.87
N ILE A 169 2.99 4.44 -0.09
CA ILE A 169 2.99 2.99 -0.01
C ILE A 169 4.18 2.45 -0.78
N VAL A 170 4.94 1.58 -0.16
CA VAL A 170 6.05 0.86 -0.78
C VAL A 170 5.84 -0.64 -0.61
N TRP A 171 5.68 -1.36 -1.70
CA TRP A 171 5.77 -2.81 -1.73
C TRP A 171 7.22 -3.21 -2.00
N GLU A 172 7.78 -4.03 -1.15
CA GLU A 172 9.18 -4.42 -1.21
C GLU A 172 9.32 -5.94 -1.08
N TYR A 173 10.09 -6.51 -2.00
CA TYR A 173 10.49 -7.91 -1.88
C TYR A 173 11.64 -8.02 -0.90
N THR A 174 11.52 -8.90 0.08
CA THR A 174 12.58 -9.19 1.06
C THR A 174 13.10 -10.61 0.89
N CYS A 175 14.42 -10.79 0.92
CA CYS A 175 15.05 -12.11 0.83
C CYS A 175 15.31 -12.75 2.20
N LYS A 176 15.26 -11.99 3.29
CA LYS A 176 15.60 -12.46 4.64
C LYS A 176 14.54 -12.21 5.70
N GLY A 177 13.28 -12.00 5.29
CA GLY A 177 12.20 -11.69 6.22
C GLY A 177 12.18 -10.24 6.71
N LEU A 178 11.26 -9.93 7.60
CA LEU A 178 11.16 -8.61 8.24
C LEU A 178 12.32 -8.43 9.21
N GLY A 179 13.22 -7.51 8.92
CA GLY A 179 14.22 -7.06 9.90
C GLY A 179 15.69 -7.35 9.59
N SER A 180 16.04 -7.54 8.32
CA SER A 180 17.46 -7.62 7.92
C SER A 180 17.81 -6.53 6.91
#